data_9740716919583602d32179f108b5b117
#
_entry.id   9740716919583602d32179f108b5b117
#
_cell.length_a   1.000
_cell.length_b   1.000
_cell.length_c   1.000
_cell.angle_alpha   90.00
_cell.angle_beta   90.00
_cell.angle_gamma   90.00
#
_symmetry.space_group_name_H-M   'P 1'
#
loop_
_entity.id
_entity.type
_entity.pdbx_description
1 polymer ?
#
loop_
_entity_poly.entity_id
_entity_poly.type
_entity_poly.pdbx_seq_one_letter_code
_entity_poly.pdbx_strand_id
1 'polypeptide(L)'
;MVEYIDSYLLDKYKAVVPQSDARLNTETPAWAIDRLSILALKIYHMRQETQRSDVDEAHRDACRKKLDVLLSQQVDLSRAIEELIEDIEVGRKYMKTYKQMKMYNDPALNPVLYGAKK
;
A
#
# COMPACT_ATOMS: atom_id res chain seq x y z
N MET A 1 -6.36 5.85 8.94
CA MET A 1 -6.81 4.49 8.55
C MET A 1 -5.68 3.47 8.64
N VAL A 2 -4.53 3.76 8.03
CA VAL A 2 -3.38 2.84 8.06
C VAL A 2 -2.97 2.51 9.50
N GLU A 3 -2.82 3.53 10.35
CA GLU A 3 -2.44 3.33 11.74
C GLU A 3 -3.48 2.54 12.51
N TYR A 4 -4.76 2.75 12.22
CA TYR A 4 -5.84 2.02 12.86
C TYR A 4 -5.78 0.52 12.54
N ILE A 5 -5.57 0.18 11.26
CA ILE A 5 -5.49 -1.22 10.83
C ILE A 5 -4.27 -1.90 11.45
N ASP A 6 -3.12 -1.22 11.43
CA ASP A 6 -1.90 -1.78 12.02
C ASP A 6 -2.02 -1.96 13.53
N SER A 7 -2.64 -1.00 14.22
CA SER A 7 -2.88 -1.11 15.66
C SER A 7 -3.81 -2.28 15.98
N TYR A 8 -4.84 -2.47 15.16
CA TYR A 8 -5.74 -3.61 15.31
C TYR A 8 -5.00 -4.94 15.18
N LEU A 9 -4.13 -5.05 14.17
CA LEU A 9 -3.37 -6.29 13.95
C LEU A 9 -2.37 -6.53 15.07
N LEU A 10 -1.70 -5.49 15.56
CA LEU A 10 -0.78 -5.63 16.70
C LEU A 10 -1.51 -6.13 17.93
N ASP A 11 -2.70 -5.60 18.20
CA ASP A 11 -3.50 -6.06 19.33
C ASP A 11 -3.96 -7.51 19.13
N LYS A 12 -4.43 -7.84 17.94
CA LYS A 12 -4.90 -9.19 17.61
C LYS A 12 -3.82 -10.24 17.80
N TYR A 13 -2.58 -9.92 17.40
CA TYR A 13 -1.47 -10.86 17.45
C TYR A 13 -0.48 -10.58 18.58
N LYS A 14 -0.90 -9.83 19.60
CA LYS A 14 0.00 -9.45 20.72
C LYS A 14 0.56 -10.62 21.50
N ALA A 15 -0.13 -11.75 21.48
CA ALA A 15 0.32 -12.96 22.18
C ALA A 15 1.30 -13.78 21.34
N VAL A 16 1.50 -13.44 20.07
CA VAL A 16 2.44 -14.15 19.22
C VAL A 16 3.86 -13.73 19.59
N VAL A 17 4.69 -14.72 19.91
CA VAL A 17 6.11 -14.49 20.18
C VAL A 17 6.87 -14.69 18.89
N PRO A 18 7.54 -13.66 18.35
CA PRO A 18 8.32 -13.82 17.12
C PRO A 18 9.41 -14.88 17.29
N GLN A 19 9.65 -15.62 16.21
CA GLN A 19 10.76 -16.58 16.20
C GLN A 19 12.09 -15.84 16.36
N SER A 20 13.11 -16.53 16.86
CA SER A 20 14.40 -15.91 17.13
C SER A 20 15.05 -15.28 15.91
N ASP A 21 14.73 -15.79 14.72
CA ASP A 21 15.24 -15.30 13.43
C ASP A 21 14.22 -14.43 12.70
N ALA A 22 13.13 -14.02 13.36
CA ALA A 22 12.11 -13.20 12.76
C ALA A 22 12.66 -11.84 12.32
N ARG A 23 12.29 -11.42 11.13
CA ARG A 23 12.73 -10.12 10.59
C ARG A 23 11.64 -9.08 10.72
N LEU A 24 12.04 -7.85 10.99
CA LEU A 24 11.15 -6.72 10.96
C LEU A 24 10.73 -6.45 9.52
N ASN A 25 9.42 -6.39 9.31
CA ASN A 25 8.87 -5.99 8.01
C ASN A 25 8.41 -4.55 8.13
N THR A 26 9.13 -3.63 7.50
CA THR A 26 8.84 -2.19 7.60
C THR A 26 7.60 -1.79 6.82
N GLU A 27 7.27 -2.52 5.75
CA GLU A 27 5.99 -2.33 5.08
C GLU A 27 4.94 -3.15 5.83
N THR A 28 4.07 -2.45 6.56
CA THR A 28 3.03 -3.10 7.35
C THR A 28 1.88 -3.58 6.46
N PRO A 29 1.03 -4.50 6.94
CA PRO A 29 -0.14 -4.91 6.17
C PRO A 29 -1.02 -3.74 5.74
N ALA A 30 -1.22 -2.75 6.60
CA ALA A 30 -2.06 -1.60 6.26
C ALA A 30 -1.43 -0.75 5.16
N TRP A 31 -0.12 -0.57 5.15
CA TRP A 31 0.57 0.17 4.08
C TRP A 31 0.44 -0.57 2.76
N ALA A 32 0.54 -1.89 2.78
CA ALA A 32 0.35 -2.71 1.59
C ALA A 32 -1.10 -2.65 1.09
N ILE A 33 -2.07 -2.66 2.00
CA ILE A 33 -3.49 -2.49 1.66
C ILE A 33 -3.74 -1.12 1.04
N ASP A 34 -3.12 -0.08 1.57
CA ASP A 34 -3.21 1.27 1.01
C ASP A 34 -2.70 1.30 -0.44
N ARG A 35 -1.58 0.65 -0.71
CA ARG A 35 -1.06 0.52 -2.08
C ARG A 35 -2.02 -0.25 -2.98
N LEU A 36 -2.68 -1.27 -2.44
CA LEU A 36 -3.67 -2.04 -3.19
C LEU A 36 -4.87 -1.18 -3.57
N SER A 37 -5.29 -0.27 -2.70
CA SER A 37 -6.40 0.64 -2.99
C SER A 37 -6.06 1.60 -4.12
N ILE A 38 -4.83 2.11 -4.15
CA ILE A 38 -4.35 2.96 -5.24
C ILE A 38 -4.30 2.18 -6.56
N LEU A 39 -3.84 0.95 -6.51
CA LEU A 39 -3.79 0.07 -7.68
C LEU A 39 -5.19 -0.21 -8.21
N ALA A 40 -6.17 -0.45 -7.33
CA ALA A 40 -7.55 -0.68 -7.72
C ALA A 40 -8.13 0.53 -8.48
N LEU A 41 -7.79 1.74 -8.05
CA LEU A 41 -8.22 2.95 -8.73
C LEU A 41 -7.59 3.06 -10.13
N LYS A 42 -6.31 2.72 -10.26
CA LYS A 42 -5.64 2.70 -11.57
C LYS A 42 -6.30 1.69 -12.51
N ILE A 43 -6.66 0.52 -12.00
CA ILE A 43 -7.33 -0.52 -12.78
C ILE A 43 -8.68 -0.02 -13.27
N TYR A 44 -9.44 0.63 -12.41
CA TYR A 44 -10.74 1.19 -12.77
C TYR A 44 -10.60 2.20 -13.91
N HIS A 45 -9.68 3.15 -13.79
CA HIS A 45 -9.47 4.15 -14.83
C HIS A 45 -8.98 3.53 -16.14
N MET A 46 -8.08 2.55 -16.04
CA MET A 46 -7.56 1.91 -17.26
C MET A 46 -8.62 1.10 -17.99
N ARG A 47 -9.53 0.45 -17.26
CA ARG A 47 -10.67 -0.24 -17.86
C ARG A 47 -11.57 0.72 -18.62
N GLN A 48 -11.81 1.91 -18.08
CA GLN A 48 -12.59 2.91 -18.77
C GLN A 48 -11.91 3.33 -20.07
N GLU A 49 -10.58 3.49 -20.07
CA GLU A 49 -9.84 3.83 -21.29
C GLU A 49 -9.96 2.77 -22.37
N THR A 50 -10.01 1.48 -21.99
CA THR A 50 -10.17 0.40 -22.97
C THR A 50 -11.55 0.38 -23.61
N GLN A 51 -12.52 1.09 -23.03
CA GLN A 51 -13.90 1.11 -23.50
C GLN A 51 -14.29 2.41 -24.19
N ARG A 52 -13.36 3.34 -24.33
CA ARG A 52 -13.63 4.62 -24.99
C ARG A 52 -13.89 4.41 -26.46
N SER A 53 -14.93 5.05 -26.99
CA SER A 53 -15.30 5.01 -28.40
C SER A 53 -14.75 6.19 -29.19
N ASP A 54 -14.25 7.23 -28.48
CA ASP A 54 -13.76 8.47 -29.08
C ASP A 54 -12.25 8.45 -29.37
N VAL A 55 -11.59 7.29 -29.22
CA VAL A 55 -10.18 7.11 -29.47
C VAL A 55 -10.00 5.97 -30.49
N ASP A 56 -8.81 5.90 -31.08
CA ASP A 56 -8.52 4.86 -32.07
C ASP A 56 -8.23 3.52 -31.41
N GLU A 57 -8.15 2.48 -32.22
CA GLU A 57 -7.92 1.11 -31.74
C GLU A 57 -6.52 0.96 -31.15
N ALA A 58 -5.55 1.67 -31.69
CA ALA A 58 -4.17 1.63 -31.17
C ALA A 58 -4.12 2.12 -29.73
N HIS A 59 -4.88 3.16 -29.39
CA HIS A 59 -4.98 3.65 -28.02
C HIS A 59 -5.60 2.59 -27.11
N ARG A 60 -6.71 1.99 -27.54
CA ARG A 60 -7.40 0.96 -26.76
C ARG A 60 -6.50 -0.26 -26.53
N ASP A 61 -5.76 -0.68 -27.55
CA ASP A 61 -4.84 -1.81 -27.42
C ASP A 61 -3.70 -1.52 -26.44
N ALA A 62 -3.14 -0.33 -26.50
CA ALA A 62 -2.09 0.08 -25.55
C ALA A 62 -2.63 0.07 -24.12
N CYS A 63 -3.87 0.52 -23.93
CA CYS A 63 -4.52 0.53 -22.63
C CYS A 63 -4.82 -0.88 -22.12
N ARG A 64 -5.21 -1.81 -23.03
CA ARG A 64 -5.43 -3.21 -22.64
C ARG A 64 -4.15 -3.86 -22.13
N LYS A 65 -3.02 -3.58 -22.78
CA LYS A 65 -1.72 -4.10 -22.34
C LYS A 65 -1.35 -3.57 -20.96
N LYS A 66 -1.58 -2.28 -20.72
CA LYS A 66 -1.35 -1.67 -19.40
C LYS A 66 -2.27 -2.27 -18.36
N LEU A 67 -3.54 -2.50 -18.71
CA LEU A 67 -4.50 -3.11 -17.81
C LEU A 67 -4.05 -4.52 -17.39
N ASP A 68 -3.55 -5.31 -18.34
CA ASP A 68 -3.06 -6.66 -18.04
C ASP A 68 -1.92 -6.63 -17.03
N VAL A 69 -0.99 -5.69 -17.17
CA VAL A 69 0.10 -5.51 -16.19
C VAL A 69 -0.44 -5.15 -14.82
N LEU A 70 -1.40 -4.22 -14.75
CA LEU A 70 -1.99 -3.80 -13.49
C LEU A 70 -2.74 -4.95 -12.80
N LEU A 71 -3.45 -5.77 -13.58
CA LEU A 71 -4.16 -6.93 -13.03
C LEU A 71 -3.19 -7.97 -12.48
N SER A 72 -2.07 -8.19 -13.14
CA SER A 72 -1.02 -9.07 -12.65
C SER A 72 -0.44 -8.55 -11.33
N GLN A 73 -0.18 -7.24 -11.26
CA GLN A 73 0.29 -6.61 -10.03
C GLN A 73 -0.71 -6.77 -8.89
N GLN A 74 -2.01 -6.67 -9.20
CA GLN A 74 -3.06 -6.84 -8.19
C GLN A 74 -3.03 -8.24 -7.58
N VAL A 75 -2.86 -9.27 -8.40
CA VAL A 75 -2.77 -10.64 -7.92
C VAL A 75 -1.54 -10.81 -7.04
N ASP A 76 -0.39 -10.31 -7.49
CA ASP A 76 0.86 -10.45 -6.75
C ASP A 76 0.80 -9.71 -5.41
N LEU A 77 0.29 -8.49 -5.41
CA LEU A 77 0.22 -7.68 -4.19
C LEU A 77 -0.78 -8.29 -3.19
N SER A 78 -1.93 -8.77 -3.68
CA SER A 78 -2.92 -9.42 -2.82
C SER A 78 -2.33 -10.66 -2.14
N ARG A 79 -1.59 -11.47 -2.89
CA ARG A 79 -0.92 -12.65 -2.33
C ARG A 79 0.14 -12.25 -1.32
N ALA A 80 0.94 -11.24 -1.62
CA ALA A 80 1.99 -10.76 -0.72
C ALA A 80 1.41 -10.27 0.60
N ILE A 81 0.25 -9.62 0.57
CA ILE A 81 -0.44 -9.17 1.79
C ILE A 81 -0.89 -10.36 2.62
N GLU A 82 -1.49 -11.37 1.99
CA GLU A 82 -1.92 -12.58 2.69
C GLU A 82 -0.74 -13.29 3.33
N GLU A 83 0.37 -13.42 2.59
CA GLU A 83 1.59 -14.05 3.11
C GLU A 83 2.19 -13.26 4.26
N LEU A 84 2.18 -11.94 4.18
CA LEU A 84 2.70 -11.10 5.26
C LEU A 84 1.90 -11.28 6.54
N ILE A 85 0.57 -11.26 6.43
CA ILE A 85 -0.30 -11.45 7.61
C ILE A 85 -0.08 -12.85 8.20
N GLU A 86 0.03 -13.87 7.37
CA GLU A 86 0.32 -15.23 7.84
C GLU A 86 1.67 -15.29 8.54
N ASP A 87 2.70 -14.65 7.98
CA ASP A 87 4.03 -14.63 8.58
C ASP A 87 4.03 -13.95 9.96
N ILE A 88 3.23 -12.90 10.12
CA ILE A 88 3.08 -12.22 11.42
C ILE A 88 2.33 -13.12 12.40
N GLU A 89 1.26 -13.76 11.92
CA GLU A 89 0.45 -14.64 12.76
C GLU A 89 1.25 -15.80 13.34
N VAL A 90 2.16 -16.38 12.58
CA VAL A 90 2.97 -17.51 13.03
C VAL A 90 4.34 -17.10 13.58
N GLY A 91 4.63 -15.81 13.62
CA GLY A 91 5.86 -15.31 14.23
C GLY A 91 7.10 -15.36 13.35
N ARG A 92 6.97 -15.56 12.04
CA ARG A 92 8.10 -15.54 11.11
C ARG A 92 8.59 -14.11 10.84
N LYS A 93 7.67 -13.15 10.91
CA LYS A 93 7.99 -11.71 10.78
C LYS A 93 7.29 -10.95 11.86
N TYR A 94 7.74 -9.74 12.13
CA TYR A 94 7.04 -8.85 13.05
C TYR A 94 6.93 -7.46 12.45
N MET A 95 6.03 -6.66 12.99
CA MET A 95 5.71 -5.34 12.49
C MET A 95 5.67 -4.33 13.63
N LYS A 96 5.78 -3.06 13.27
CA LYS A 96 5.56 -1.93 14.19
C LYS A 96 4.55 -1.00 13.56
N THR A 97 3.92 -0.19 14.38
CA THR A 97 3.05 0.87 13.87
C THR A 97 3.89 2.09 13.54
N TYR A 98 3.76 2.56 12.31
CA TYR A 98 4.44 3.78 11.86
C TYR A 98 3.41 4.87 11.62
N LYS A 99 3.62 6.01 12.23
CA LYS A 99 2.74 7.16 12.00
C LYS A 99 3.12 7.84 10.69
N GLN A 100 2.12 8.32 9.98
CA GLN A 100 2.35 9.13 8.80
C GLN A 100 2.76 10.54 9.26
N MET A 101 3.96 10.93 8.92
CA MET A 101 4.50 12.24 9.33
C MET A 101 4.25 13.23 8.20
N LYS A 102 3.16 13.98 8.29
CA LYS A 102 2.81 14.97 7.27
C LYS A 102 3.55 16.28 7.54
N MET A 103 4.84 16.22 7.38
CA MET A 103 5.73 17.33 7.79
C MET A 103 5.51 18.60 7.00
N TYR A 104 5.13 18.50 5.75
CA TYR A 104 4.90 19.69 4.92
C TYR A 104 3.64 20.46 5.32
N ASN A 105 2.80 19.88 6.16
CA ASN A 105 1.61 20.55 6.71
C ASN A 105 1.87 21.17 8.09
N ASP A 106 3.08 21.06 8.61
CA ASP A 106 3.45 21.59 9.92
C ASP A 106 4.56 22.61 9.76
N PRO A 107 4.28 23.90 9.97
CA PRO A 107 5.31 24.94 9.81
C PRO A 107 6.55 24.72 10.68
N ALA A 108 6.40 24.12 11.85
CA ALA A 108 7.54 23.86 12.72
C ALA A 108 8.48 22.78 12.16
N LEU A 109 7.93 21.83 11.40
CA LEU A 109 8.70 20.74 10.81
C LEU A 109 9.14 21.01 9.39
N ASN A 110 8.52 21.99 8.74
CA ASN A 110 8.85 22.37 7.37
C ASN A 110 8.83 23.89 7.20
N PRO A 111 9.71 24.60 7.90
CA PRO A 111 9.68 26.06 7.91
C PRO A 111 9.96 26.69 6.53
N VAL A 112 10.75 26.03 5.70
CA VAL A 112 11.06 26.56 4.37
C VAL A 112 9.79 26.66 3.53
N LEU A 113 8.95 25.64 3.55
CA LEU A 113 7.73 25.62 2.76
C LEU A 113 6.73 26.68 3.23
N TYR A 114 6.67 26.94 4.54
CA TYR A 114 5.71 27.88 5.11
C TYR A 114 6.31 29.27 5.33
N GLY A 115 7.52 29.52 4.81
CA GLY A 115 8.15 30.82 4.92
C GLY A 115 8.50 31.24 6.33
N ALA A 116 8.67 30.30 7.22
CA ALA A 116 9.05 30.61 8.59
C ALA A 116 10.42 31.25 8.58
N LYS A 117 10.51 32.36 9.33
CA LYS A 117 11.75 33.01 9.40
C LYS A 117 12.48 32.55 10.51
N LYS A 118 13.31 32.60 10.50
CA LYS A 118 14.02 32.20 11.50
C LYS A 118 14.32 33.09 12.36
#